data_51cea897c94a57174c7161ace996edb9
#
_entry.id   51cea897c94a57174c7161ace996edb9
#
_cell.length_a   1.000
_cell.length_b   1.000
_cell.length_c   1.000
_cell.angle_alpha   90.00
_cell.angle_beta   90.00
_cell.angle_gamma   90.00
#
_symmetry.space_group_name_H-M   'P 1'
#
loop_
_entity.id
_entity.type
_entity.pdbx_description
1 polymer ?
#
loop_
_entity_poly.entity_id
_entity_poly.type
_entity_poly.pdbx_seq_one_letter_code
_entity_poly.pdbx_strand_id
1 'polypeptide(L)'
;MFGRLKKWRNSFRISLKQKMVLALSAIAVVLVVSGVISYVEYRRMSNYVSDMIAEDISSINVAQKLAAVTDNYNLQILTVIGDDSLNSLPDFDQQGFVSRCDSLRSSFSGENVLPLTDSVLYSYSAYMLTSLELEQVLQSDFIDSRTWYFERLQPSFNRLNSDIDRLSQAMYDDLQANSEDFDQGFIRSMMPVVASVAVGVLLVILLMFFIISYYVNPLNRMLAGLDDYRSMGRRYGYAFEGDDQLAELNEGITELTEENRQYRRRIKLLKET
;
A
#
# COMPACT_ATOMS: atom_id res chain seq x y z
N MET A 1 -11.39 -36.40 35.67
CA MET A 1 -11.53 -35.24 34.78
C MET A 1 -11.74 -35.61 33.31
N PHE A 2 -11.46 -36.82 32.89
CA PHE A 2 -11.60 -37.32 31.51
C PHE A 2 -13.02 -37.70 31.05
N GLY A 3 -13.96 -37.88 31.99
CA GLY A 3 -15.34 -38.30 31.67
C GLY A 3 -16.27 -37.20 31.13
N ARG A 4 -15.97 -35.92 31.38
CA ARG A 4 -16.78 -34.77 30.89
C ARG A 4 -16.53 -34.42 29.45
N LEU A 5 -15.34 -34.65 28.93
CA LEU A 5 -14.98 -34.36 27.53
C LEU A 5 -15.63 -35.33 26.53
N LYS A 6 -15.90 -36.58 26.95
CA LYS A 6 -16.56 -37.56 26.10
C LYS A 6 -18.07 -37.31 25.93
N LYS A 7 -18.72 -36.64 26.92
CA LYS A 7 -20.15 -36.29 26.88
C LYS A 7 -20.46 -35.08 26.01
N TRP A 8 -19.46 -34.19 25.78
CA TRP A 8 -19.62 -33.03 24.90
C TRP A 8 -19.53 -33.40 23.42
N ARG A 9 -18.80 -34.47 23.08
CA ARG A 9 -18.61 -34.96 21.69
C ARG A 9 -19.88 -35.58 21.08
N ASN A 10 -20.83 -36.04 21.92
CA ASN A 10 -22.06 -36.72 21.44
C ASN A 10 -23.27 -35.79 21.27
N SER A 11 -23.13 -34.46 21.48
CA SER A 11 -24.28 -33.56 21.50
C SER A 11 -24.53 -32.81 20.20
N PHE A 12 -23.61 -32.87 19.21
CA PHE A 12 -23.79 -32.21 17.91
C PHE A 12 -23.52 -33.19 16.77
N ARG A 13 -24.55 -33.90 16.34
CA ARG A 13 -24.56 -34.56 15.03
C ARG A 13 -24.62 -33.47 13.95
N ILE A 14 -23.46 -32.94 13.60
CA ILE A 14 -23.35 -31.97 12.51
C ILE A 14 -23.44 -32.74 11.22
N SER A 15 -24.47 -32.43 10.41
CA SER A 15 -24.66 -33.09 9.10
C SER A 15 -23.45 -32.81 8.16
N LEU A 16 -23.22 -33.72 7.23
CA LEU A 16 -22.19 -33.61 6.20
C LEU A 16 -22.19 -32.23 5.53
N LYS A 17 -23.39 -31.77 5.13
CA LYS A 17 -23.61 -30.45 4.53
C LYS A 17 -23.14 -29.31 5.47
N GLN A 18 -23.46 -29.42 6.76
CA GLN A 18 -23.07 -28.38 7.73
C GLN A 18 -21.55 -28.34 7.96
N LYS A 19 -20.86 -29.50 7.98
CA LYS A 19 -19.39 -29.55 8.08
C LYS A 19 -18.73 -28.85 6.89
N MET A 20 -19.20 -29.11 5.68
CA MET A 20 -18.69 -28.47 4.45
C MET A 20 -18.98 -26.97 4.41
N VAL A 21 -20.22 -26.57 4.72
CA VAL A 21 -20.60 -25.15 4.75
C VAL A 21 -19.78 -24.38 5.78
N LEU A 22 -19.56 -24.96 6.96
CA LEU A 22 -18.78 -24.33 8.01
C LEU A 22 -17.31 -24.16 7.62
N ALA A 23 -16.69 -25.17 6.99
CA ALA A 23 -15.31 -25.08 6.49
C ALA A 23 -15.18 -24.03 5.37
N LEU A 24 -16.10 -24.03 4.41
CA LEU A 24 -16.11 -23.02 3.34
C LEU A 24 -16.36 -21.62 3.85
N SER A 25 -17.29 -21.46 4.81
CA SER A 25 -17.59 -20.17 5.40
C SER A 25 -16.40 -19.62 6.21
N ALA A 26 -15.67 -20.47 6.92
CA ALA A 26 -14.47 -20.07 7.65
C ALA A 26 -13.39 -19.52 6.70
N ILE A 27 -13.15 -20.19 5.56
CA ILE A 27 -12.21 -19.72 4.55
C ILE A 27 -12.69 -18.40 3.94
N ALA A 28 -13.99 -18.30 3.59
CA ALA A 28 -14.55 -17.08 3.03
C ALA A 28 -14.40 -15.89 3.99
N VAL A 29 -14.66 -16.08 5.29
CA VAL A 29 -14.47 -15.04 6.30
C VAL A 29 -13.01 -14.60 6.38
N VAL A 30 -12.05 -15.53 6.41
CA VAL A 30 -10.62 -15.19 6.43
C VAL A 30 -10.23 -14.38 5.19
N LEU A 31 -10.68 -14.78 4.00
CA LEU A 31 -10.40 -14.06 2.76
C LEU A 31 -11.01 -12.66 2.72
N VAL A 32 -12.26 -12.51 3.21
CA VAL A 32 -12.92 -11.19 3.29
C VAL A 32 -12.19 -10.27 4.27
N VAL A 33 -11.89 -10.75 5.47
CA VAL A 33 -11.16 -9.96 6.50
C VAL A 33 -9.79 -9.54 5.96
N SER A 34 -9.08 -10.46 5.33
CA SER A 34 -7.79 -10.22 4.69
C SER A 34 -7.89 -9.17 3.57
N GLY A 35 -8.90 -9.26 2.72
CA GLY A 35 -9.15 -8.29 1.66
C GLY A 35 -9.45 -6.88 2.20
N VAL A 36 -10.22 -6.79 3.28
CA VAL A 36 -10.52 -5.51 3.94
C VAL A 36 -9.25 -4.88 4.54
N ILE A 37 -8.43 -5.66 5.24
CA ILE A 37 -7.16 -5.18 5.81
C ILE A 37 -6.24 -4.67 4.69
N SER A 38 -6.09 -5.46 3.63
CA SER A 38 -5.27 -5.09 2.46
C SER A 38 -5.74 -3.80 1.80
N TYR A 39 -7.06 -3.62 1.65
CA TYR A 39 -7.64 -2.41 1.06
C TYR A 39 -7.40 -1.17 1.92
N VAL A 40 -7.58 -1.29 3.25
CA VAL A 40 -7.36 -0.18 4.17
C VAL A 40 -5.88 0.25 4.17
N GLU A 41 -4.96 -0.71 4.18
CA GLU A 41 -3.52 -0.45 4.17
C GLU A 41 -3.05 0.16 2.85
N TYR A 42 -3.55 -0.35 1.73
CA TYR A 42 -3.29 0.23 0.40
C TYR A 42 -3.77 1.69 0.32
N ARG A 43 -4.97 1.98 0.83
CA ARG A 43 -5.53 3.34 0.80
C ARG A 43 -4.75 4.31 1.67
N ARG A 44 -4.32 3.85 2.87
CA ARG A 44 -3.46 4.63 3.77
C ARG A 44 -2.13 4.98 3.11
N MET A 45 -1.50 4.00 2.48
CA MET A 45 -0.24 4.15 1.79
C MET A 45 -0.35 5.10 0.59
N SER A 46 -1.39 4.92 -0.24
CA SER A 46 -1.63 5.77 -1.42
C SER A 46 -1.83 7.25 -1.03
N ASN A 47 -2.59 7.53 0.03
CA ASN A 47 -2.79 8.89 0.50
C ASN A 47 -1.48 9.49 1.05
N TYR A 48 -0.75 8.74 1.87
CA TYR A 48 0.53 9.19 2.43
C TYR A 48 1.53 9.59 1.33
N VAL A 49 1.67 8.77 0.28
CA VAL A 49 2.55 9.06 -0.87
C VAL A 49 2.08 10.29 -1.63
N SER A 50 0.79 10.37 -1.90
CA SER A 50 0.23 11.49 -2.67
C SER A 50 0.43 12.82 -1.96
N ASP A 51 0.17 12.87 -0.65
CA ASP A 51 0.29 14.08 0.14
C ASP A 51 1.75 14.52 0.30
N MET A 52 2.64 13.58 0.61
CA MET A 52 4.08 13.83 0.77
C MET A 52 4.75 14.32 -0.53
N ILE A 53 4.53 13.61 -1.65
CA ILE A 53 5.10 14.01 -2.93
C ILE A 53 4.54 15.36 -3.39
N ALA A 54 3.26 15.63 -3.17
CA ALA A 54 2.66 16.90 -3.56
C ALA A 54 3.24 18.07 -2.76
N GLU A 55 3.49 17.90 -1.47
CA GLU A 55 4.08 18.91 -0.59
C GLU A 55 5.54 19.19 -0.99
N ASP A 56 6.36 18.15 -1.14
CA ASP A 56 7.77 18.26 -1.52
C ASP A 56 7.96 18.91 -2.91
N ILE A 57 7.18 18.48 -3.91
CA ILE A 57 7.23 19.07 -5.26
C ILE A 57 6.76 20.53 -5.23
N SER A 58 5.73 20.86 -4.46
CA SER A 58 5.24 22.23 -4.33
C SER A 58 6.32 23.14 -3.76
N SER A 59 7.00 22.68 -2.73
CA SER A 59 8.05 23.41 -2.06
C SER A 59 9.27 23.66 -2.95
N ILE A 60 9.76 22.62 -3.64
CA ILE A 60 10.84 22.76 -4.65
C ILE A 60 10.45 23.79 -5.72
N ASN A 61 9.21 23.76 -6.19
CA ASN A 61 8.71 24.66 -7.22
C ASN A 61 8.68 26.12 -6.75
N VAL A 62 8.35 26.37 -5.46
CA VAL A 62 8.39 27.71 -4.87
C VAL A 62 9.82 28.26 -4.84
N ALA A 63 10.81 27.47 -4.43
CA ALA A 63 12.22 27.87 -4.42
C ALA A 63 12.76 28.16 -5.83
N GLN A 64 12.48 27.28 -6.80
CA GLN A 64 12.88 27.47 -8.20
C GLN A 64 12.23 28.71 -8.83
N LYS A 65 10.96 28.95 -8.51
CA LYS A 65 10.23 30.12 -8.99
C LYS A 65 10.79 31.42 -8.43
N LEU A 66 11.24 31.41 -7.17
CA LEU A 66 11.93 32.53 -6.56
C LEU A 66 13.24 32.79 -7.29
N ALA A 67 14.09 31.78 -7.51
CA ALA A 67 15.32 31.90 -8.26
C ALA A 67 15.10 32.52 -9.65
N ALA A 68 14.17 31.96 -10.44
CA ALA A 68 13.89 32.43 -11.78
C ALA A 68 13.41 33.91 -11.83
N VAL A 69 12.56 34.34 -10.88
CA VAL A 69 12.10 35.71 -10.81
C VAL A 69 13.26 36.65 -10.42
N THR A 70 14.10 36.23 -9.51
CA THR A 70 15.24 37.01 -9.05
C THR A 70 16.32 37.14 -10.11
N ASP A 71 16.62 36.06 -10.84
CA ASP A 71 17.53 36.07 -12.00
C ASP A 71 17.05 37.04 -13.07
N ASN A 72 15.78 36.99 -13.42
CA ASN A 72 15.22 37.91 -14.42
C ASN A 72 15.29 39.37 -13.96
N TYR A 73 14.99 39.64 -12.70
CA TYR A 73 15.10 40.98 -12.14
C TYR A 73 16.54 41.48 -12.12
N ASN A 74 17.50 40.62 -11.74
CA ASN A 74 18.94 40.92 -11.77
C ASN A 74 19.45 41.22 -13.18
N LEU A 75 18.97 40.48 -14.21
CA LEU A 75 19.27 40.74 -15.61
C LEU A 75 18.72 42.10 -16.07
N GLN A 76 17.52 42.47 -15.63
CA GLN A 76 16.96 43.80 -15.94
C GLN A 76 17.81 44.93 -15.34
N ILE A 77 18.25 44.80 -14.09
CA ILE A 77 19.16 45.74 -13.44
C ILE A 77 20.48 45.86 -14.24
N LEU A 78 21.07 44.72 -14.59
CA LEU A 78 22.33 44.70 -15.34
C LEU A 78 22.18 45.35 -16.73
N THR A 79 21.04 45.19 -17.38
CA THR A 79 20.73 45.80 -18.65
C THR A 79 20.66 47.33 -18.52
N VAL A 80 19.99 47.85 -17.48
CA VAL A 80 19.93 49.29 -17.21
C VAL A 80 21.33 49.91 -16.93
N ILE A 81 22.16 49.20 -16.16
CA ILE A 81 23.53 49.64 -15.89
C ILE A 81 24.45 49.60 -17.11
N GLY A 82 24.15 48.63 -18.03
CA GLY A 82 24.98 48.45 -19.26
C GLY A 82 24.64 49.38 -20.43
N ASP A 83 23.46 49.99 -20.42
CA ASP A 83 22.97 50.84 -21.53
C ASP A 83 22.50 52.19 -21.02
N ASP A 84 23.37 53.19 -21.13
CA ASP A 84 23.13 54.60 -20.71
C ASP A 84 21.91 55.24 -21.45
N SER A 85 21.35 54.61 -22.49
CA SER A 85 20.17 55.11 -23.20
C SER A 85 18.83 54.62 -22.61
N LEU A 86 18.86 53.65 -21.71
CA LEU A 86 17.65 53.11 -21.04
C LEU A 86 17.27 53.96 -19.83
N ASN A 87 16.22 54.75 -19.98
CA ASN A 87 15.68 55.61 -18.92
C ASN A 87 14.61 54.90 -18.02
N SER A 88 14.37 53.62 -18.19
CA SER A 88 13.36 52.92 -17.42
C SER A 88 14.01 51.99 -16.39
N LEU A 89 13.81 52.31 -15.12
CA LEU A 89 14.16 51.41 -14.01
C LEU A 89 13.34 50.15 -14.05
N PRO A 90 13.91 49.00 -13.61
CA PRO A 90 13.10 47.78 -13.39
C PRO A 90 12.00 48.05 -12.36
N ASP A 91 10.80 47.59 -12.66
CA ASP A 91 9.67 47.75 -11.75
C ASP A 91 9.81 46.82 -10.53
N PHE A 92 9.77 47.42 -9.34
CA PHE A 92 9.81 46.68 -8.09
C PHE A 92 8.40 46.19 -7.72
N ASP A 93 8.10 44.92 -8.03
CA ASP A 93 6.86 44.28 -7.64
C ASP A 93 6.80 43.99 -6.13
N GLN A 94 6.41 45.02 -5.34
CA GLN A 94 6.30 44.91 -3.89
C GLN A 94 5.27 43.86 -3.44
N GLN A 95 4.14 43.77 -4.14
CA GLN A 95 3.11 42.77 -3.79
C GLN A 95 3.58 41.34 -4.07
N GLY A 96 4.23 41.15 -5.21
CA GLY A 96 4.86 39.87 -5.53
C GLY A 96 5.99 39.51 -4.58
N PHE A 97 6.78 40.48 -4.10
CA PHE A 97 7.81 40.24 -3.07
C PHE A 97 7.19 39.69 -1.78
N VAL A 98 6.18 40.34 -1.23
CA VAL A 98 5.49 39.89 0.01
C VAL A 98 4.87 38.51 -0.20
N SER A 99 4.15 38.33 -1.31
CA SER A 99 3.51 37.04 -1.64
C SER A 99 4.52 35.90 -1.75
N ARG A 100 5.70 36.14 -2.33
CA ARG A 100 6.78 35.12 -2.40
C ARG A 100 7.36 34.80 -1.03
N CYS A 101 7.56 35.79 -0.17
CA CYS A 101 7.99 35.58 1.21
C CYS A 101 6.98 34.74 2.02
N ASP A 102 5.70 35.05 1.88
CA ASP A 102 4.62 34.30 2.54
C ASP A 102 4.51 32.87 1.99
N SER A 103 4.67 32.70 0.66
CA SER A 103 4.68 31.38 0.04
C SER A 103 5.86 30.53 0.51
N LEU A 104 7.07 31.12 0.61
CA LEU A 104 8.23 30.43 1.20
C LEU A 104 7.95 29.98 2.62
N ARG A 105 7.45 30.88 3.47
CA ARG A 105 7.19 30.57 4.88
C ARG A 105 6.09 29.51 5.06
N SER A 106 5.08 29.50 4.21
CA SER A 106 3.95 28.55 4.29
C SER A 106 4.26 27.19 3.67
N SER A 107 5.17 27.13 2.70
CA SER A 107 5.52 25.90 1.98
C SER A 107 6.53 25.02 2.72
N PHE A 108 7.20 25.54 3.75
CA PHE A 108 8.27 24.84 4.46
C PHE A 108 7.93 24.68 5.93
N SER A 109 7.42 23.49 6.30
CA SER A 109 7.01 23.17 7.67
C SER A 109 8.00 22.25 8.40
N GLY A 110 9.02 21.72 7.73
CA GLY A 110 10.00 20.80 8.30
C GLY A 110 10.96 21.49 9.27
N GLU A 111 11.18 20.91 10.44
CA GLU A 111 12.05 21.46 11.48
C GLU A 111 13.50 21.67 11.00
N ASN A 112 13.98 20.80 10.09
CA ASN A 112 15.32 20.88 9.48
C ASN A 112 15.44 21.95 8.40
N VAL A 113 14.34 22.32 7.75
CA VAL A 113 14.29 23.22 6.58
C VAL A 113 13.99 24.66 7.00
N LEU A 114 13.34 24.88 8.14
CA LEU A 114 13.01 26.20 8.67
C LEU A 114 14.21 27.16 8.75
N PRO A 115 15.40 26.78 9.27
CA PRO A 115 16.53 27.70 9.32
C PRO A 115 17.05 28.10 7.94
N LEU A 116 16.95 27.20 6.95
CA LEU A 116 17.34 27.47 5.55
C LEU A 116 16.34 28.41 4.88
N THR A 117 15.04 28.22 5.15
CA THR A 117 13.97 29.11 4.68
C THR A 117 14.16 30.53 5.24
N ASP A 118 14.47 30.68 6.52
CA ASP A 118 14.75 31.96 7.11
C ASP A 118 16.02 32.61 6.50
N SER A 119 17.06 31.83 6.17
CA SER A 119 18.25 32.33 5.46
C SER A 119 17.89 32.85 4.06
N VAL A 120 17.05 32.13 3.29
CA VAL A 120 16.56 32.58 2.00
C VAL A 120 15.73 33.86 2.13
N LEU A 121 14.82 33.92 3.09
CA LEU A 121 14.01 35.12 3.34
C LEU A 121 14.89 36.34 3.67
N TYR A 122 15.90 36.12 4.49
CA TYR A 122 16.84 37.19 4.84
C TYR A 122 17.67 37.67 3.65
N SER A 123 18.29 36.75 2.91
CA SER A 123 19.10 37.07 1.73
C SER A 123 18.26 37.67 0.59
N TYR A 124 17.03 37.21 0.39
CA TYR A 124 16.08 37.78 -0.56
C TYR A 124 15.70 39.22 -0.17
N SER A 125 15.39 39.46 1.09
CA SER A 125 15.08 40.79 1.59
C SER A 125 16.26 41.74 1.47
N ALA A 126 17.48 41.28 1.80
CA ALA A 126 18.69 42.05 1.67
C ALA A 126 18.98 42.41 0.20
N TYR A 127 18.86 41.46 -0.71
CA TYR A 127 19.02 41.68 -2.15
C TYR A 127 18.01 42.71 -2.69
N MET A 128 16.73 42.55 -2.35
CA MET A 128 15.66 43.45 -2.82
C MET A 128 15.85 44.87 -2.27
N LEU A 129 16.21 45.02 -0.98
CA LEU A 129 16.50 46.33 -0.38
C LEU A 129 17.71 46.99 -1.03
N THR A 130 18.77 46.24 -1.30
CA THR A 130 19.95 46.76 -2.01
C THR A 130 19.59 47.20 -3.43
N SER A 131 18.75 46.47 -4.11
CA SER A 131 18.32 46.81 -5.49
C SER A 131 17.53 48.12 -5.58
N LEU A 132 16.80 48.49 -4.51
CA LEU A 132 16.11 49.79 -4.45
C LEU A 132 17.06 51.02 -4.39
N GLU A 133 18.34 50.81 -4.02
CA GLU A 133 19.36 51.86 -4.08
C GLU A 133 19.69 52.29 -5.53
N LEU A 134 19.35 51.45 -6.54
CA LEU A 134 19.70 51.70 -7.94
C LEU A 134 19.25 53.06 -8.45
N GLU A 135 18.05 53.50 -8.10
CA GLU A 135 17.56 54.82 -8.48
C GLU A 135 18.45 55.95 -8.01
N GLN A 136 18.90 55.89 -6.73
CA GLN A 136 19.80 56.88 -6.15
C GLN A 136 21.18 56.80 -6.75
N VAL A 137 21.67 55.60 -7.07
CA VAL A 137 22.95 55.37 -7.72
C VAL A 137 23.01 56.00 -9.10
N LEU A 138 21.96 55.80 -9.90
CA LEU A 138 21.86 56.38 -11.26
C LEU A 138 21.71 57.91 -11.25
N GLN A 139 21.14 58.48 -10.21
CA GLN A 139 21.01 59.95 -10.05
C GLN A 139 22.26 60.62 -9.45
N SER A 140 23.22 59.80 -9.01
CA SER A 140 24.44 60.32 -8.32
C SER A 140 25.60 60.50 -9.28
N ASP A 141 26.16 61.71 -9.32
CA ASP A 141 27.39 62.00 -10.09
C ASP A 141 28.68 61.40 -9.45
N PHE A 142 28.57 60.89 -8.22
CA PHE A 142 29.71 60.42 -7.43
C PHE A 142 29.84 58.93 -7.31
N ILE A 143 28.78 58.16 -7.67
CA ILE A 143 28.76 56.70 -7.53
C ILE A 143 28.76 56.10 -8.93
N ASP A 144 29.79 55.33 -9.27
CA ASP A 144 29.82 54.55 -10.49
C ASP A 144 28.87 53.36 -10.35
N SER A 145 27.86 53.30 -11.22
CA SER A 145 26.79 52.28 -11.21
C SER A 145 27.32 50.87 -11.38
N ARG A 146 28.39 50.70 -12.20
CA ARG A 146 29.04 49.38 -12.42
C ARG A 146 29.76 48.92 -11.16
N THR A 147 30.54 49.83 -10.53
CA THR A 147 31.24 49.53 -9.25
C THR A 147 30.23 49.18 -8.17
N TRP A 148 29.14 49.95 -8.00
CA TRP A 148 28.07 49.63 -7.07
C TRP A 148 27.45 48.23 -7.34
N TYR A 149 27.19 47.90 -8.62
CA TYR A 149 26.61 46.57 -8.96
C TYR A 149 27.56 45.45 -8.53
N PHE A 150 28.83 45.48 -8.93
CA PHE A 150 29.76 44.39 -8.67
C PHE A 150 30.20 44.31 -7.19
N GLU A 151 30.24 45.40 -6.47
CA GLU A 151 30.72 45.41 -5.07
C GLU A 151 29.61 45.25 -4.05
N ARG A 152 28.37 45.62 -4.39
CA ARG A 152 27.26 45.58 -3.40
C ARG A 152 26.12 44.68 -3.83
N LEU A 153 25.57 44.84 -5.04
CA LEU A 153 24.38 44.10 -5.44
C LEU A 153 24.70 42.67 -5.80
N GLN A 154 25.72 42.43 -6.62
CA GLN A 154 26.09 41.07 -7.04
C GLN A 154 26.48 40.14 -5.90
N PRO A 155 27.23 40.56 -4.84
CA PRO A 155 27.46 39.72 -3.67
C PRO A 155 26.17 39.33 -2.94
N SER A 156 25.20 40.25 -2.84
CA SER A 156 23.89 39.99 -2.23
C SER A 156 23.08 38.98 -3.07
N PHE A 157 23.12 39.14 -4.39
CA PHE A 157 22.51 38.19 -5.34
C PHE A 157 23.14 36.79 -5.26
N ASN A 158 24.47 36.71 -5.25
CA ASN A 158 25.19 35.45 -5.12
C ASN A 158 24.89 34.73 -3.81
N ARG A 159 24.75 35.50 -2.71
CA ARG A 159 24.34 34.96 -1.41
C ARG A 159 22.94 34.39 -1.46
N LEU A 160 21.99 35.10 -2.06
CA LEU A 160 20.62 34.64 -2.23
C LEU A 160 20.58 33.34 -3.03
N ASN A 161 21.28 33.29 -4.17
CA ASN A 161 21.34 32.06 -4.97
C ASN A 161 21.95 30.89 -4.20
N SER A 162 23.02 31.13 -3.44
CA SER A 162 23.62 30.10 -2.58
C SER A 162 22.67 29.62 -1.49
N ASP A 163 21.85 30.49 -0.89
CA ASP A 163 20.88 30.11 0.13
C ASP A 163 19.69 29.34 -0.50
N ILE A 164 19.24 29.73 -1.71
CA ILE A 164 18.21 28.97 -2.48
C ILE A 164 18.74 27.59 -2.87
N ASP A 165 19.98 27.48 -3.33
CA ASP A 165 20.60 26.21 -3.68
C ASP A 165 20.68 25.26 -2.49
N ARG A 166 21.09 25.79 -1.31
CA ARG A 166 21.15 25.01 -0.06
C ARG A 166 19.75 24.54 0.36
N LEU A 167 18.76 25.41 0.27
CA LEU A 167 17.37 25.05 0.56
C LEU A 167 16.89 23.95 -0.39
N SER A 168 17.11 24.12 -1.69
CA SER A 168 16.75 23.14 -2.72
C SER A 168 17.44 21.79 -2.48
N GLN A 169 18.74 21.81 -2.17
CA GLN A 169 19.48 20.57 -1.89
C GLN A 169 18.94 19.85 -0.65
N ALA A 170 18.67 20.57 0.45
CA ALA A 170 18.09 19.99 1.65
C ALA A 170 16.72 19.34 1.37
N MET A 171 15.93 19.92 0.48
CA MET A 171 14.65 19.37 0.08
C MET A 171 14.78 18.12 -0.79
N TYR A 172 15.78 18.08 -1.70
CA TYR A 172 16.07 16.87 -2.44
C TYR A 172 16.56 15.73 -1.52
N ASP A 173 17.35 16.08 -0.51
CA ASP A 173 17.83 15.12 0.49
C ASP A 173 16.66 14.59 1.34
N ASP A 174 15.72 15.45 1.75
CA ASP A 174 14.50 15.05 2.47
C ASP A 174 13.59 14.18 1.56
N LEU A 175 13.42 14.52 0.29
CA LEU A 175 12.65 13.74 -0.67
C LEU A 175 13.28 12.34 -0.87
N GLN A 176 14.61 12.27 -0.93
CA GLN A 176 15.31 10.99 -1.03
C GLN A 176 15.16 10.15 0.24
N ALA A 177 15.32 10.74 1.42
CA ALA A 177 15.12 10.07 2.70
C ALA A 177 13.67 9.56 2.84
N ASN A 178 12.69 10.38 2.49
CA ASN A 178 11.28 10.01 2.45
C ASN A 178 11.00 8.88 1.46
N SER A 179 11.69 8.84 0.32
CA SER A 179 11.58 7.74 -0.65
C SER A 179 12.15 6.42 -0.12
N GLU A 180 13.24 6.46 0.63
CA GLU A 180 13.81 5.26 1.29
C GLU A 180 12.91 4.75 2.42
N ASP A 181 12.36 5.65 3.23
CA ASP A 181 11.37 5.32 4.26
C ASP A 181 10.07 4.76 3.64
N PHE A 182 9.69 5.27 2.46
CA PHE A 182 8.58 4.74 1.68
C PHE A 182 8.82 3.28 1.27
N ASP A 183 9.99 2.94 0.71
CA ASP A 183 10.30 1.58 0.30
C ASP A 183 10.26 0.60 1.48
N GLN A 184 10.77 1.00 2.64
CA GLN A 184 10.69 0.21 3.87
C GLN A 184 9.24 0.11 4.38
N GLY A 185 8.50 1.20 4.37
CA GLY A 185 7.09 1.26 4.73
C GLY A 185 6.22 0.42 3.80
N PHE A 186 6.52 0.42 2.50
CA PHE A 186 5.84 -0.40 1.49
C PHE A 186 6.04 -1.90 1.76
N ILE A 187 7.28 -2.34 1.98
CA ILE A 187 7.57 -3.74 2.31
C ILE A 187 6.84 -4.14 3.61
N ARG A 188 6.86 -3.30 4.64
CA ARG A 188 6.18 -3.55 5.91
C ARG A 188 4.66 -3.62 5.76
N SER A 189 4.08 -2.80 4.90
CA SER A 189 2.64 -2.80 4.59
C SER A 189 2.22 -4.02 3.75
N MET A 190 3.11 -4.53 2.88
CA MET A 190 2.85 -5.73 2.07
C MET A 190 2.93 -7.03 2.86
N MET A 191 3.68 -7.08 3.97
CA MET A 191 3.84 -8.29 4.80
C MET A 191 2.51 -8.90 5.27
N PRO A 192 1.53 -8.15 5.82
CA PRO A 192 0.23 -8.70 6.21
C PRO A 192 -0.54 -9.28 5.02
N VAL A 193 -0.43 -8.65 3.84
CA VAL A 193 -1.09 -9.12 2.61
C VAL A 193 -0.51 -10.47 2.18
N VAL A 194 0.81 -10.58 2.10
CA VAL A 194 1.49 -11.83 1.74
C VAL A 194 1.18 -12.94 2.76
N ALA A 195 1.23 -12.62 4.06
CA ALA A 195 0.91 -13.56 5.12
C ALA A 195 -0.54 -14.07 5.01
N SER A 196 -1.49 -13.19 4.72
CA SER A 196 -2.90 -13.56 4.59
C SER A 196 -3.18 -14.43 3.36
N VAL A 197 -2.53 -14.16 2.24
CA VAL A 197 -2.60 -15.01 1.05
C VAL A 197 -2.01 -16.40 1.34
N ALA A 198 -0.86 -16.45 2.01
CA ALA A 198 -0.23 -17.73 2.38
C ALA A 198 -1.14 -18.57 3.30
N VAL A 199 -1.75 -17.94 4.32
CA VAL A 199 -2.74 -18.59 5.19
C VAL A 199 -3.96 -19.06 4.41
N GLY A 200 -4.48 -18.24 3.49
CA GLY A 200 -5.60 -18.61 2.62
C GLY A 200 -5.30 -19.84 1.77
N VAL A 201 -4.14 -19.90 1.14
CA VAL A 201 -3.68 -21.04 0.34
C VAL A 201 -3.54 -22.30 1.20
N LEU A 202 -2.94 -22.16 2.40
CA LEU A 202 -2.81 -23.27 3.34
C LEU A 202 -4.18 -23.85 3.74
N LEU A 203 -5.15 -22.99 4.04
CA LEU A 203 -6.51 -23.41 4.38
C LEU A 203 -7.22 -24.13 3.23
N VAL A 204 -7.02 -23.68 1.99
CA VAL A 204 -7.56 -24.36 0.80
C VAL A 204 -6.94 -25.75 0.63
N ILE A 205 -5.62 -25.88 0.81
CA ILE A 205 -4.94 -27.19 0.74
C ILE A 205 -5.44 -28.13 1.86
N LEU A 206 -5.60 -27.64 3.08
CA LEU A 206 -6.15 -28.42 4.20
C LEU A 206 -7.58 -28.86 3.93
N LEU A 207 -8.42 -27.97 3.37
CA LEU A 207 -9.79 -28.32 2.99
C LEU A 207 -9.81 -29.38 1.90
N MET A 208 -8.97 -29.25 0.86
CA MET A 208 -8.84 -30.25 -0.20
C MET A 208 -8.43 -31.61 0.36
N PHE A 209 -7.43 -31.64 1.26
CA PHE A 209 -7.02 -32.87 1.92
C PHE A 209 -8.14 -33.47 2.78
N PHE A 210 -8.91 -32.64 3.49
CA PHE A 210 -10.06 -33.06 4.27
C PHE A 210 -11.15 -33.67 3.38
N ILE A 211 -11.48 -33.03 2.25
CA ILE A 211 -12.48 -33.55 1.29
C ILE A 211 -12.04 -34.90 0.74
N ILE A 212 -10.80 -35.02 0.30
CA ILE A 212 -10.29 -36.28 -0.25
C ILE A 212 -10.32 -37.40 0.79
N SER A 213 -9.82 -37.13 2.01
CA SER A 213 -9.67 -38.14 3.06
C SER A 213 -11.02 -38.55 3.66
N TYR A 214 -11.93 -37.60 3.84
CA TYR A 214 -13.18 -37.84 4.57
C TYR A 214 -14.36 -38.18 3.67
N TYR A 215 -14.36 -37.74 2.40
CA TYR A 215 -15.46 -37.98 1.47
C TYR A 215 -15.08 -38.90 0.32
N VAL A 216 -14.05 -38.53 -0.42
CA VAL A 216 -13.70 -39.22 -1.67
C VAL A 216 -13.22 -40.64 -1.39
N ASN A 217 -12.33 -40.83 -0.46
CA ASN A 217 -11.78 -42.14 -0.13
C ASN A 217 -12.82 -43.13 0.42
N PRO A 218 -13.71 -42.78 1.38
CA PRO A 218 -14.78 -43.66 1.82
C PRO A 218 -15.75 -44.01 0.72
N LEU A 219 -16.17 -43.02 -0.10
CA LEU A 219 -17.09 -43.28 -1.24
C LEU A 219 -16.47 -44.27 -2.23
N ASN A 220 -15.19 -44.09 -2.59
CA ASN A 220 -14.51 -45.03 -3.48
C ASN A 220 -14.41 -46.45 -2.89
N ARG A 221 -14.18 -46.55 -1.57
CA ARG A 221 -14.17 -47.87 -0.90
C ARG A 221 -15.54 -48.51 -0.85
N MET A 222 -16.63 -47.74 -0.63
CA MET A 222 -17.98 -48.23 -0.70
C MET A 222 -18.31 -48.73 -2.11
N LEU A 223 -17.90 -47.95 -3.15
CA LEU A 223 -18.10 -48.31 -4.54
C LEU A 223 -17.33 -49.61 -4.93
N ALA A 224 -16.06 -49.69 -4.53
CA ALA A 224 -15.25 -50.88 -4.74
C ALA A 224 -15.86 -52.14 -4.08
N GLY A 225 -16.33 -52.00 -2.82
CA GLY A 225 -17.00 -53.07 -2.09
C GLY A 225 -18.31 -53.52 -2.77
N LEU A 226 -19.06 -52.56 -3.35
CA LEU A 226 -20.28 -52.84 -4.07
C LEU A 226 -19.99 -53.55 -5.42
N ASP A 227 -18.90 -53.15 -6.09
CA ASP A 227 -18.45 -53.78 -7.34
C ASP A 227 -17.93 -55.21 -7.12
N ASP A 228 -17.20 -55.46 -6.04
CA ASP A 228 -16.82 -56.81 -5.59
C ASP A 228 -18.03 -57.70 -5.29
N TYR A 229 -19.08 -57.14 -4.65
CA TYR A 229 -20.35 -57.85 -4.43
C TYR A 229 -21.00 -58.21 -5.75
N ARG A 230 -21.06 -57.30 -6.71
CA ARG A 230 -21.72 -57.46 -8.01
C ARG A 230 -20.99 -58.44 -8.93
N SER A 231 -19.68 -58.34 -9.03
CA SER A 231 -18.85 -59.11 -10.00
C SER A 231 -18.43 -60.48 -9.45
N MET A 232 -18.06 -60.56 -8.16
CA MET A 232 -17.50 -61.78 -7.58
C MET A 232 -18.46 -62.47 -6.58
N GLY A 233 -19.63 -61.89 -6.29
CA GLY A 233 -20.55 -62.44 -5.27
C GLY A 233 -19.99 -62.37 -3.83
N ARG A 234 -18.93 -61.65 -3.62
CA ARG A 234 -18.33 -61.49 -2.27
C ARG A 234 -19.26 -60.71 -1.39
N ARG A 235 -19.20 -60.95 -0.06
CA ARG A 235 -19.98 -60.15 0.90
C ARG A 235 -19.47 -58.75 0.95
N TYR A 236 -20.38 -57.74 0.90
CA TYR A 236 -20.04 -56.38 1.19
C TYR A 236 -19.56 -56.28 2.66
N GLY A 237 -18.35 -55.77 2.88
CA GLY A 237 -17.73 -55.80 4.22
C GLY A 237 -17.03 -54.49 4.59
N TYR A 238 -17.29 -53.39 3.85
CA TYR A 238 -16.72 -52.11 4.23
C TYR A 238 -17.46 -51.51 5.43
N ALA A 239 -16.71 -51.17 6.47
CA ALA A 239 -17.21 -50.44 7.65
C ALA A 239 -16.75 -49.01 7.64
N PHE A 240 -17.67 -48.05 7.73
CA PHE A 240 -17.36 -46.64 7.83
C PHE A 240 -17.48 -46.20 9.29
N GLU A 241 -16.40 -45.61 9.84
CA GLU A 241 -16.33 -45.15 11.23
C GLU A 241 -16.82 -43.70 11.41
N GLY A 242 -17.89 -43.32 10.79
CA GLY A 242 -18.53 -41.99 10.98
C GLY A 242 -19.89 -42.07 11.61
N ASP A 243 -20.47 -40.92 11.93
CA ASP A 243 -21.80 -40.77 12.48
C ASP A 243 -22.68 -39.80 11.67
N ASP A 244 -22.34 -39.63 10.38
CA ASP A 244 -23.03 -38.74 9.44
C ASP A 244 -23.71 -39.50 8.29
N GLN A 245 -24.17 -38.78 7.27
CA GLN A 245 -24.88 -39.35 6.15
C GLN A 245 -24.08 -40.40 5.36
N LEU A 246 -22.75 -40.40 5.45
CA LEU A 246 -21.95 -41.47 4.84
C LEU A 246 -22.06 -42.79 5.61
N ALA A 247 -22.18 -42.72 6.94
CA ALA A 247 -22.45 -43.89 7.76
C ALA A 247 -23.82 -44.49 7.45
N GLU A 248 -24.87 -43.65 7.36
CA GLU A 248 -26.21 -44.04 7.01
C GLU A 248 -26.25 -44.66 5.56
N LEU A 249 -25.54 -44.08 4.61
CA LEU A 249 -25.40 -44.63 3.26
C LEU A 249 -24.72 -46.00 3.29
N ASN A 250 -23.62 -46.14 4.05
CA ASN A 250 -22.90 -47.43 4.16
C ASN A 250 -23.74 -48.50 4.82
N GLU A 251 -24.56 -48.15 5.81
CA GLU A 251 -25.52 -49.04 6.50
C GLU A 251 -26.61 -49.52 5.52
N GLY A 252 -27.18 -48.56 4.76
CA GLY A 252 -28.18 -48.88 3.75
C GLY A 252 -27.63 -49.80 2.63
N ILE A 253 -26.40 -49.58 2.16
CA ILE A 253 -25.73 -50.48 1.18
C ILE A 253 -25.54 -51.89 1.80
N THR A 254 -25.12 -51.94 3.06
CA THR A 254 -24.93 -53.22 3.74
C THR A 254 -26.23 -54.01 3.86
N GLU A 255 -27.31 -53.36 4.26
CA GLU A 255 -28.64 -53.95 4.39
C GLU A 255 -29.16 -54.45 3.03
N LEU A 256 -29.16 -53.63 2.01
CA LEU A 256 -29.59 -53.99 0.64
C LEU A 256 -28.82 -55.17 0.05
N THR A 257 -27.49 -55.21 0.27
CA THR A 257 -26.64 -56.30 -0.24
C THR A 257 -26.90 -57.61 0.51
N GLU A 258 -27.19 -57.58 1.81
CA GLU A 258 -27.51 -58.76 2.59
C GLU A 258 -28.90 -59.31 2.25
N GLU A 259 -29.92 -58.45 2.11
CA GLU A 259 -31.28 -58.84 1.66
C GLU A 259 -31.23 -59.48 0.27
N ASN A 260 -30.53 -58.88 -0.69
CA ASN A 260 -30.41 -59.43 -2.03
C ASN A 260 -29.72 -60.80 -2.01
N ARG A 261 -28.76 -60.99 -1.15
CA ARG A 261 -28.08 -62.28 -0.93
C ARG A 261 -29.03 -63.34 -0.38
N GLN A 262 -29.91 -62.97 0.54
CA GLN A 262 -30.92 -63.89 1.11
C GLN A 262 -31.95 -64.29 0.04
N TYR A 263 -32.41 -63.34 -0.81
CA TYR A 263 -33.30 -63.63 -1.90
C TYR A 263 -32.67 -64.58 -2.93
N ARG A 264 -31.43 -64.37 -3.31
CA ARG A 264 -30.68 -65.25 -4.25
C ARG A 264 -30.56 -66.67 -3.66
N ARG A 265 -30.31 -66.83 -2.37
CA ARG A 265 -30.27 -68.16 -1.72
C ARG A 265 -31.61 -68.83 -1.75
N ARG A 266 -32.70 -68.13 -1.45
CA ARG A 266 -34.05 -68.67 -1.48
C ARG A 266 -34.45 -69.14 -2.91
N ILE A 267 -34.13 -68.32 -3.90
CA ILE A 267 -34.41 -68.68 -5.29
C ILE A 267 -33.60 -69.92 -5.72
N LYS A 268 -32.38 -70.06 -5.27
CA LYS A 268 -31.54 -71.21 -5.61
C LYS A 268 -32.12 -72.51 -4.98
N LEU A 269 -32.55 -72.47 -3.73
CA LEU A 269 -33.20 -73.58 -3.03
C LEU A 269 -34.51 -73.97 -3.69
N LEU A 270 -35.33 -73.03 -4.19
CA LEU A 270 -36.58 -73.29 -4.90
C LEU A 270 -36.38 -73.87 -6.33
N LYS A 271 -35.17 -73.72 -6.93
CA LYS A 271 -34.85 -74.30 -8.23
C LYS A 271 -34.24 -75.69 -8.13
N GLU A 272 -33.74 -76.06 -6.94
CA GLU A 272 -33.18 -77.42 -6.72
C GLU A 272 -34.20 -78.40 -6.10
N THR A 273 -35.42 -77.91 -5.77
CA THR A 273 -36.62 -78.73 -5.40
C THR A 273 -37.51 -78.90 -6.61
#